data_01d174599bfe4353088ddbb56c183c01
#
_entry.id   01d174599bfe4353088ddbb56c183c01
#
_cell.length_a   1.000
_cell.length_b   1.000
_cell.length_c   1.000
_cell.angle_alpha   90.00
_cell.angle_beta   90.00
_cell.angle_gamma   90.00
#
_symmetry.space_group_name_H-M   'P 1'
#
loop_
_entity.id
_entity.type
_entity.pdbx_description
1 polymer ?
#
loop_
_entity_poly.entity_id
_entity_poly.type
_entity_poly.pdbx_seq_one_letter_code
_entity_poly.pdbx_strand_id
1 'polypeptide(L)'
;MVPSFGQADLMTWLDEQRPAMVELLGKIVNIDSGSYDHAGVDAVGEAIKAYLEQRGIATETIPRPNAGFCITADVAAADEHDGQGHILLMGHRDTVFPKGEAAKRPFKVDGDKAYGPGVADMKCGLVMNCFVAEAFHRFGGHGHPIRLLFTSDEEIGSPSS
;
A
#
# COMPACT_ATOMS: atom_id res chain seq x y z
N MET A 1 22.47 2.41 -18.95
CA MET A 1 21.35 2.55 -19.90
C MET A 1 20.25 1.62 -19.40
N VAL A 2 19.22 2.17 -18.78
CA VAL A 2 18.05 1.40 -18.36
C VAL A 2 17.29 1.05 -19.66
N PRO A 3 16.90 -0.24 -19.89
CA PRO A 3 16.10 -0.56 -21.06
C PRO A 3 14.81 0.26 -20.99
N SER A 4 14.45 0.95 -22.06
CA SER A 4 13.14 1.61 -22.16
C SER A 4 12.09 0.50 -22.35
N PHE A 5 11.51 0.04 -21.26
CA PHE A 5 10.35 -0.82 -21.33
C PHE A 5 9.15 0.00 -21.82
N GLY A 6 8.39 -0.53 -22.74
CA GLY A 6 7.19 0.13 -23.24
C GLY A 6 6.06 0.08 -22.22
N GLN A 7 5.10 1.02 -22.32
CA GLN A 7 3.88 1.01 -21.52
C GLN A 7 3.14 -0.34 -21.59
N ALA A 8 3.22 -1.04 -22.71
CA ALA A 8 2.64 -2.36 -22.91
C ALA A 8 3.26 -3.43 -21.99
N ASP A 9 4.58 -3.38 -21.77
CA ASP A 9 5.27 -4.34 -20.91
C ASP A 9 4.86 -4.17 -19.44
N LEU A 10 4.72 -2.92 -18.99
CA LEU A 10 4.24 -2.58 -17.65
C LEU A 10 2.80 -3.09 -17.42
N MET A 11 1.90 -2.85 -18.36
CA MET A 11 0.52 -3.30 -18.26
C MET A 11 0.40 -4.82 -18.27
N THR A 12 1.16 -5.50 -19.13
CA THR A 12 1.21 -6.97 -19.17
C THR A 12 1.69 -7.53 -17.84
N TRP A 13 2.76 -6.95 -17.27
CA TRP A 13 3.26 -7.36 -15.97
C TRP A 13 2.22 -7.16 -14.86
N LEU A 14 1.52 -6.02 -14.84
CA LEU A 14 0.47 -5.76 -13.84
C LEU A 14 -0.67 -6.78 -13.91
N ASP A 15 -1.09 -7.17 -15.11
CA ASP A 15 -2.12 -8.20 -15.31
C ASP A 15 -1.67 -9.56 -14.74
N GLU A 16 -0.40 -9.90 -14.90
CA GLU A 16 0.19 -11.13 -14.35
C GLU A 16 0.29 -11.10 -12.81
N GLN A 17 0.34 -9.90 -12.19
CA GLN A 17 0.44 -9.76 -10.73
C GLN A 17 -0.89 -9.96 -10.00
N ARG A 18 -2.01 -10.14 -10.67
CA ARG A 18 -3.32 -10.30 -10.02
C ARG A 18 -3.33 -11.33 -8.87
N PRO A 19 -2.73 -12.53 -9.00
CA PRO A 19 -2.66 -13.48 -7.89
C PRO A 19 -1.89 -12.93 -6.68
N ALA A 20 -0.76 -12.26 -6.91
CA ALA A 20 0.06 -11.67 -5.84
C ALA A 20 -0.65 -10.48 -5.17
N MET A 21 -1.41 -9.68 -5.94
CA MET A 21 -2.26 -8.62 -5.39
C MET A 21 -3.32 -9.19 -4.44
N VAL A 22 -3.99 -10.27 -4.85
CA VAL A 22 -5.01 -10.94 -4.04
C VAL A 22 -4.40 -11.56 -2.79
N GLU A 23 -3.20 -12.13 -2.89
CA GLU A 23 -2.48 -12.71 -1.75
C GLU A 23 -2.12 -11.63 -0.72
N LEU A 24 -1.52 -10.51 -1.14
CA LEU A 24 -1.20 -9.39 -0.25
C LEU A 24 -2.47 -8.81 0.38
N LEU A 25 -3.53 -8.63 -0.42
CA LEU A 25 -4.82 -8.14 0.07
C LEU A 25 -5.38 -9.09 1.15
N GLY A 26 -5.38 -10.40 0.91
CA GLY A 26 -5.82 -11.38 1.89
C GLY A 26 -5.02 -11.33 3.18
N LYS A 27 -3.70 -11.18 3.07
CA LYS A 27 -2.81 -11.04 4.22
C LYS A 27 -3.18 -9.85 5.09
N ILE A 28 -3.34 -8.64 4.50
CA ILE A 28 -3.61 -7.43 5.28
C ILE A 28 -5.08 -7.30 5.72
N VAL A 29 -6.04 -7.88 4.98
CA VAL A 29 -7.46 -7.90 5.38
C VAL A 29 -7.68 -8.79 6.60
N ASN A 30 -6.94 -9.88 6.73
CA ASN A 30 -7.01 -10.78 7.88
C ASN A 30 -6.31 -10.24 9.15
N ILE A 31 -5.77 -9.03 9.11
CA ILE A 31 -5.25 -8.31 10.27
C ILE A 31 -6.31 -7.28 10.70
N ASP A 32 -6.79 -7.38 11.94
CA ASP A 32 -7.63 -6.32 12.52
C ASP A 32 -6.82 -5.02 12.59
N SER A 33 -7.42 -3.92 12.16
CA SER A 33 -6.75 -2.61 12.15
C SER A 33 -7.73 -1.46 12.41
N GLY A 34 -8.61 -1.61 13.42
CA GLY A 34 -9.46 -0.50 13.85
C GLY A 34 -8.60 0.68 14.30
N SER A 35 -9.02 1.93 14.05
CA SER A 35 -8.22 3.15 14.27
C SER A 35 -7.65 3.27 15.70
N TYR A 36 -8.34 2.70 16.70
CA TYR A 36 -7.88 2.67 18.09
C TYR A 36 -7.06 1.41 18.46
N ASP A 37 -6.94 0.43 17.56
CA ASP A 37 -6.03 -0.73 17.71
C ASP A 37 -4.69 -0.42 17.01
N HIS A 38 -3.89 0.47 17.59
CA HIS A 38 -2.61 0.92 17.03
C HIS A 38 -1.70 -0.25 16.66
N ALA A 39 -1.67 -1.30 17.49
CA ALA A 39 -0.87 -2.49 17.22
C ALA A 39 -1.34 -3.22 15.95
N GLY A 40 -2.64 -3.29 15.72
CA GLY A 40 -3.21 -3.88 14.50
C GLY A 40 -2.94 -3.03 13.26
N VAL A 41 -3.11 -1.71 13.37
CA VAL A 41 -2.75 -0.76 12.30
C VAL A 41 -1.26 -0.87 11.94
N ASP A 42 -0.39 -0.98 12.96
CA ASP A 42 1.05 -1.16 12.76
C ASP A 42 1.38 -2.52 12.13
N ALA A 43 0.67 -3.59 12.51
CA ALA A 43 0.86 -4.91 11.90
C ALA A 43 0.53 -4.92 10.40
N VAL A 44 -0.52 -4.19 9.97
CA VAL A 44 -0.80 -3.97 8.54
C VAL A 44 0.37 -3.21 7.91
N GLY A 45 0.89 -2.19 8.59
CA GLY A 45 2.05 -1.41 8.15
C GLY A 45 3.28 -2.27 7.93
N GLU A 46 3.63 -3.13 8.89
CA GLU A 46 4.78 -4.03 8.77
C GLU A 46 4.62 -5.04 7.62
N ALA A 47 3.39 -5.52 7.36
CA ALA A 47 3.14 -6.39 6.22
C ALA A 47 3.37 -5.68 4.86
N ILE A 48 2.99 -4.41 4.76
CA ILE A 48 3.22 -3.57 3.56
C ILE A 48 4.70 -3.23 3.41
N LYS A 49 5.39 -2.84 4.48
CA LYS A 49 6.83 -2.58 4.47
C LYS A 49 7.61 -3.80 3.99
N ALA A 50 7.32 -4.97 4.58
CA ALA A 50 7.96 -6.21 4.16
C ALA A 50 7.75 -6.52 2.68
N TYR A 51 6.57 -6.22 2.14
CA TYR A 51 6.28 -6.36 0.70
C TYR A 51 7.17 -5.45 -0.14
N LEU A 52 7.26 -4.16 0.18
CA LEU A 52 8.01 -3.15 -0.57
C LEU A 52 9.53 -3.40 -0.48
N GLU A 53 10.04 -3.67 0.72
CA GLU A 53 11.48 -3.89 0.98
C GLU A 53 12.01 -5.14 0.28
N GLN A 54 11.23 -6.22 0.22
CA GLN A 54 11.57 -7.42 -0.56
C GLN A 54 11.72 -7.15 -2.07
N ARG A 55 11.18 -6.02 -2.54
CA ARG A 55 11.24 -5.57 -3.95
C ARG A 55 12.25 -4.46 -4.18
N GLY A 56 13.05 -4.16 -3.16
CA GLY A 56 14.10 -3.14 -3.24
C GLY A 56 13.59 -1.70 -3.07
N ILE A 57 12.32 -1.51 -2.67
CA ILE A 57 11.76 -0.20 -2.36
C ILE A 57 11.92 0.05 -0.87
N ALA A 58 12.84 0.93 -0.50
CA ALA A 58 13.09 1.29 0.89
C ALA A 58 11.89 2.01 1.51
N THR A 59 11.60 1.71 2.76
CA THR A 59 10.51 2.34 3.50
C THR A 59 11.02 3.11 4.71
N GLU A 60 10.33 4.19 5.06
CA GLU A 60 10.56 4.93 6.29
C GLU A 60 9.31 4.89 7.16
N THR A 61 9.54 4.83 8.47
CA THR A 61 8.48 4.85 9.48
C THR A 61 8.47 6.21 10.17
N ILE A 62 7.31 6.87 10.18
CA ILE A 62 7.12 8.15 10.88
C ILE A 62 6.26 7.90 12.12
N PRO A 63 6.85 7.91 13.33
CA PRO A 63 6.11 7.68 14.57
C PRO A 63 5.01 8.73 14.80
N ARG A 64 3.89 8.29 15.34
CA ARG A 64 2.77 9.15 15.76
C ARG A 64 2.42 8.87 17.23
N PRO A 65 2.37 9.88 18.10
CA PRO A 65 2.25 9.66 19.55
C PRO A 65 0.97 8.93 20.00
N ASN A 66 -0.15 9.14 19.31
CA ASN A 66 -1.47 8.64 19.71
C ASN A 66 -2.16 7.86 18.59
N ALA A 67 -1.38 7.31 17.66
CA ALA A 67 -1.87 6.50 16.55
C ALA A 67 -0.79 5.48 16.17
N GLY A 68 -1.08 4.59 15.25
CA GLY A 68 -0.04 3.80 14.58
C GLY A 68 0.93 4.70 13.79
N PHE A 69 2.15 4.23 13.51
CA PHE A 69 3.10 4.98 12.69
C PHE A 69 2.58 5.23 11.27
N CYS A 70 3.02 6.30 10.59
CA CYS A 70 2.85 6.43 9.15
C CYS A 70 4.04 5.79 8.41
N ILE A 71 3.82 5.42 7.16
CA ILE A 71 4.84 4.84 6.28
C ILE A 71 5.03 5.74 5.08
N THR A 72 6.27 5.99 4.72
CA THR A 72 6.64 6.57 3.43
C THR A 72 7.58 5.64 2.68
N ALA A 73 7.52 5.71 1.35
CA ALA A 73 8.47 5.06 0.46
C ALA A 73 8.60 5.89 -0.81
N ASP A 74 9.79 5.93 -1.39
CA ASP A 74 10.05 6.71 -2.59
C ASP A 74 10.54 5.81 -3.73
N VAL A 75 9.99 6.04 -4.92
CA VAL A 75 10.49 5.52 -6.19
C VAL A 75 11.06 6.71 -6.95
N ALA A 76 12.37 6.68 -7.20
CA ALA A 76 13.07 7.75 -7.92
C ALA A 76 12.56 7.89 -9.35
N ALA A 77 12.57 9.09 -9.89
CA ALA A 77 12.29 9.32 -11.30
C ALA A 77 13.25 8.52 -12.19
N ALA A 78 12.78 8.10 -13.36
CA ALA A 78 13.59 7.31 -14.30
C ALA A 78 14.64 8.16 -15.01
N ASP A 79 14.36 9.44 -15.21
CA ASP A 79 15.23 10.42 -15.88
C ASP A 79 15.68 11.52 -14.91
N GLU A 80 16.61 12.39 -15.37
CA GLU A 80 16.98 13.58 -14.61
C GLU A 80 15.73 14.43 -14.31
N HIS A 81 15.50 14.66 -13.03
CA HIS A 81 14.37 15.40 -12.52
C HIS A 81 14.85 16.74 -11.95
N ASP A 82 14.14 17.81 -12.27
CA ASP A 82 14.49 19.20 -11.85
C ASP A 82 14.29 19.45 -10.33
N GLY A 83 13.91 18.42 -9.59
CA GLY A 83 13.65 18.48 -8.14
C GLY A 83 12.26 19.02 -7.78
N GLN A 84 11.41 19.31 -8.77
CA GLN A 84 10.10 19.88 -8.52
C GLN A 84 8.97 18.86 -8.69
N GLY A 85 8.18 18.71 -7.62
CA GLY A 85 6.97 17.90 -7.62
C GLY A 85 7.22 16.40 -7.49
N HIS A 86 6.31 15.74 -6.79
CA HIS A 86 6.23 14.29 -6.65
C HIS A 86 4.83 13.85 -7.05
N ILE A 87 4.71 12.65 -7.56
CA ILE A 87 3.42 11.96 -7.63
C ILE A 87 3.20 11.34 -6.25
N LEU A 88 2.18 11.81 -5.53
CA LEU A 88 1.85 11.28 -4.21
C LEU A 88 0.74 10.24 -4.32
N LEU A 89 1.01 9.01 -3.88
CA LEU A 89 0.04 7.94 -3.72
C LEU A 89 -0.26 7.78 -2.22
N MET A 90 -1.46 8.17 -1.82
CA MET A 90 -1.88 8.15 -0.43
C MET A 90 -2.83 6.99 -0.14
N GLY A 91 -2.89 6.59 1.12
CA GLY A 91 -3.89 5.68 1.64
C GLY A 91 -3.82 5.55 3.15
N HIS A 92 -4.89 5.02 3.77
CA HIS A 92 -4.92 4.75 5.19
C HIS A 92 -4.98 3.24 5.46
N ARG A 93 -4.46 2.83 6.62
CA ARG A 93 -4.36 1.43 7.04
C ARG A 93 -5.38 1.05 8.09
N ASP A 94 -5.94 2.04 8.75
CA ASP A 94 -6.98 1.85 9.73
C ASP A 94 -8.34 1.54 9.09
N THR A 95 -9.25 1.06 9.89
CA THR A 95 -10.62 0.71 9.50
C THR A 95 -11.59 1.05 10.64
N VAL A 96 -12.87 1.19 10.34
CA VAL A 96 -13.95 1.36 11.32
C VAL A 96 -14.25 0.09 12.14
N PHE A 97 -13.64 -1.04 11.83
CA PHE A 97 -14.01 -2.33 12.41
C PHE A 97 -13.30 -2.60 13.75
N PRO A 98 -14.02 -3.13 14.74
CA PRO A 98 -13.43 -3.47 16.04
C PRO A 98 -12.51 -4.70 15.93
N LYS A 99 -11.64 -4.84 16.91
CA LYS A 99 -10.78 -6.02 17.07
C LYS A 99 -11.59 -7.32 17.12
N GLY A 100 -11.10 -8.35 16.41
CA GLY A 100 -11.75 -9.65 16.26
C GLY A 100 -12.69 -9.75 15.06
N GLU A 101 -12.85 -8.69 14.29
CA GLU A 101 -13.74 -8.70 13.12
C GLU A 101 -13.15 -9.52 11.96
N ALA A 102 -11.85 -9.48 11.76
CA ALA A 102 -11.18 -10.31 10.75
C ALA A 102 -11.38 -11.81 11.00
N ALA A 103 -11.42 -12.24 12.26
CA ALA A 103 -11.70 -13.63 12.60
C ALA A 103 -13.16 -14.05 12.33
N LYS A 104 -14.12 -13.13 12.46
CA LYS A 104 -15.54 -13.37 12.17
C LYS A 104 -15.85 -13.36 10.68
N ARG A 105 -15.19 -12.49 9.94
CA ARG A 105 -15.37 -12.29 8.49
C ARG A 105 -14.00 -12.34 7.78
N PRO A 106 -13.33 -13.51 7.77
CA PRO A 106 -12.02 -13.63 7.15
C PRO A 106 -12.09 -13.31 5.67
N PHE A 107 -10.95 -12.87 5.13
CA PHE A 107 -10.82 -12.62 3.70
C PHE A 107 -11.25 -13.83 2.89
N LYS A 108 -12.11 -13.62 1.92
CA LYS A 108 -12.47 -14.62 0.92
C LYS A 108 -12.67 -14.00 -0.45
N VAL A 109 -12.42 -14.78 -1.49
CA VAL A 109 -12.79 -14.46 -2.86
C VAL A 109 -13.96 -15.37 -3.26
N ASP A 110 -14.96 -14.77 -3.92
CA ASP A 110 -16.13 -15.48 -4.45
C ASP A 110 -16.44 -14.91 -5.83
N GLY A 111 -16.13 -15.67 -6.86
CA GLY A 111 -16.18 -15.21 -8.23
C GLY A 111 -15.22 -14.05 -8.48
N ASP A 112 -15.76 -12.90 -8.85
CA ASP A 112 -15.04 -11.66 -9.15
C ASP A 112 -14.96 -10.68 -7.96
N LYS A 113 -15.45 -11.09 -6.78
CA LYS A 113 -15.53 -10.25 -5.60
C LYS A 113 -14.66 -10.76 -4.46
N ALA A 114 -14.04 -9.82 -3.75
CA ALA A 114 -13.33 -10.06 -2.50
C ALA A 114 -14.11 -9.49 -1.31
N TYR A 115 -14.09 -10.20 -0.19
CA TYR A 115 -14.81 -9.85 1.04
C TYR A 115 -13.87 -9.87 2.24
N GLY A 116 -14.13 -9.01 3.20
CA GLY A 116 -13.41 -8.93 4.48
C GLY A 116 -13.40 -7.50 5.03
N PRO A 117 -13.06 -7.29 6.32
CA PRO A 117 -13.06 -5.96 6.93
C PRO A 117 -12.02 -5.03 6.29
N GLY A 118 -12.46 -3.86 5.84
CA GLY A 118 -11.59 -2.88 5.18
C GLY A 118 -11.12 -3.28 3.79
N VAL A 119 -11.70 -4.33 3.15
CA VAL A 119 -11.26 -4.81 1.83
C VAL A 119 -11.39 -3.72 0.77
N ALA A 120 -12.47 -2.93 0.77
CA ALA A 120 -12.69 -1.84 -0.17
C ALA A 120 -12.20 -0.49 0.36
N ASP A 121 -12.33 -0.26 1.65
CA ASP A 121 -11.93 0.97 2.35
C ASP A 121 -10.90 0.66 3.45
N MET A 122 -9.57 0.92 3.20
CA MET A 122 -9.14 1.01 1.80
C MET A 122 -7.96 0.07 1.51
N LYS A 123 -7.96 -1.15 2.10
CA LYS A 123 -6.84 -2.09 1.96
C LYS A 123 -6.56 -2.49 0.50
N CYS A 124 -7.59 -2.56 -0.38
CA CYS A 124 -7.35 -2.77 -1.80
C CYS A 124 -6.58 -1.60 -2.44
N GLY A 125 -6.87 -0.36 -2.05
CA GLY A 125 -6.15 0.83 -2.51
C GLY A 125 -4.68 0.82 -2.08
N LEU A 126 -4.38 0.37 -0.86
CA LEU A 126 -3.00 0.19 -0.39
C LEU A 126 -2.24 -0.82 -1.25
N VAL A 127 -2.87 -1.95 -1.57
CA VAL A 127 -2.28 -2.96 -2.46
C VAL A 127 -2.05 -2.38 -3.84
N MET A 128 -3.03 -1.69 -4.42
CA MET A 128 -2.88 -1.03 -5.73
C MET A 128 -1.69 -0.07 -5.73
N ASN A 129 -1.57 0.79 -4.71
CA ASN A 129 -0.46 1.74 -4.59
C ASN A 129 0.90 1.03 -4.51
N CYS A 130 1.00 -0.09 -3.77
CA CYS A 130 2.23 -0.88 -3.69
C CYS A 130 2.63 -1.45 -5.05
N PHE A 131 1.68 -2.00 -5.81
CA PHE A 131 1.98 -2.58 -7.13
C PHE A 131 2.25 -1.52 -8.20
N VAL A 132 1.62 -0.35 -8.11
CA VAL A 132 1.96 0.81 -8.96
C VAL A 132 3.41 1.25 -8.68
N ALA A 133 3.78 1.40 -7.41
CA ALA A 133 5.15 1.76 -7.04
C ALA A 133 6.16 0.71 -7.53
N GLU A 134 5.88 -0.58 -7.35
CA GLU A 134 6.73 -1.68 -7.84
C GLU A 134 6.85 -1.65 -9.37
N ALA A 135 5.77 -1.42 -10.10
CA ALA A 135 5.78 -1.35 -11.54
C ALA A 135 6.73 -0.24 -12.03
N PHE A 136 6.61 0.95 -11.48
CA PHE A 136 7.47 2.07 -11.86
C PHE A 136 8.91 1.91 -11.35
N HIS A 137 9.12 1.31 -10.19
CA HIS A 137 10.45 0.96 -9.72
C HIS A 137 11.16 -0.02 -10.66
N ARG A 138 10.41 -0.97 -11.21
CA ARG A 138 10.92 -2.04 -12.08
C ARG A 138 11.12 -1.60 -13.53
N PHE A 139 10.16 -0.87 -14.08
CA PHE A 139 10.11 -0.53 -15.50
C PHE A 139 10.51 0.91 -15.81
N GLY A 140 10.49 1.81 -14.83
CA GLY A 140 10.74 3.23 -15.03
C GLY A 140 9.63 3.89 -15.85
N GLY A 141 9.99 4.87 -16.68
CA GLY A 141 9.06 5.53 -17.62
C GLY A 141 8.23 6.66 -17.00
N HIS A 142 8.60 7.15 -15.83
CA HIS A 142 7.94 8.27 -15.14
C HIS A 142 8.90 9.45 -14.98
N GLY A 143 8.42 10.65 -15.29
CA GLY A 143 9.22 11.87 -15.25
C GLY A 143 9.32 12.53 -13.86
N HIS A 144 8.52 12.08 -12.88
CA HIS A 144 8.52 12.60 -11.52
C HIS A 144 8.68 11.48 -10.51
N PRO A 145 9.39 11.70 -9.38
CA PRO A 145 9.45 10.72 -8.30
C PRO A 145 8.05 10.38 -7.78
N ILE A 146 7.84 9.12 -7.42
CA ILE A 146 6.59 8.67 -6.80
C ILE A 146 6.85 8.50 -5.32
N ARG A 147 6.03 9.13 -4.47
CA ARG A 147 6.03 8.96 -3.03
C ARG A 147 4.78 8.24 -2.58
N LEU A 148 4.92 7.17 -1.82
CA LEU A 148 3.86 6.55 -1.05
C LEU A 148 3.75 7.25 0.31
N LEU A 149 2.53 7.47 0.78
CA LEU A 149 2.23 7.89 2.15
C LEU A 149 1.04 7.10 2.67
N PHE A 150 1.27 6.24 3.65
CA PHE A 150 0.21 5.45 4.29
C PHE A 150 0.01 5.88 5.73
N THR A 151 -1.17 6.43 5.99
CA THR A 151 -1.58 6.97 7.29
C THR A 151 -2.23 5.91 8.18
N SER A 152 -2.59 6.28 9.41
CA SER A 152 -2.97 5.32 10.45
C SER A 152 -4.27 5.65 11.18
N ASP A 153 -4.92 6.79 10.89
CA ASP A 153 -6.03 7.34 11.68
C ASP A 153 -7.05 8.14 10.84
N GLU A 154 -7.21 7.76 9.57
CA GLU A 154 -8.08 8.46 8.62
C GLU A 154 -9.55 8.36 9.03
N GLU A 155 -10.01 7.19 9.45
CA GLU A 155 -11.41 6.87 9.80
C GLU A 155 -11.92 7.65 11.03
N ILE A 156 -11.02 8.33 11.74
CA ILE A 156 -11.34 9.21 12.86
C ILE A 156 -10.95 10.67 12.60
N GLY A 157 -10.75 11.03 11.31
CA GLY A 157 -10.49 12.39 10.85
C GLY A 157 -9.03 12.81 10.86
N SER A 158 -8.09 11.87 10.81
CA SER A 158 -6.62 12.10 10.69
C SER A 158 -6.05 13.06 11.75
N PRO A 159 -6.35 12.90 13.06
CA PRO A 159 -5.88 13.86 14.05
C PRO A 159 -4.36 13.85 14.25
N SER A 160 -3.67 12.79 13.80
CA SER A 160 -2.22 12.62 13.95
C SER A 160 -1.48 12.47 12.62
N SER A 161 -2.19 12.29 11.51
CA SER A 161 -1.59 12.06 10.17
C SER A 161 -1.35 13.33 9.39
#